data_ff76e7604b8fd5e6b57342432fe2d2ca
#
_entry.id   ff76e7604b8fd5e6b57342432fe2d2ca
#
_cell.length_a   1.000
_cell.length_b   1.000
_cell.length_c   1.000
_cell.angle_alpha   90.00
_cell.angle_beta   90.00
_cell.angle_gamma   90.00
#
_symmetry.space_group_name_H-M   'P 1'
#
loop_
_entity.id
_entity.type
_entity.pdbx_description
1 polymer ?
#
loop_
_entity_poly.entity_id
_entity_poly.type
_entity_poly.pdbx_seq_one_letter_code
_entity_poly.pdbx_strand_id
1 'polypeptide(L)'
;MKKIHRVWALLLAALMAIGLMTTAFAEPTIDPGKKASLNIYKYDITMAGKDGAWDAESYVSTGLHDDTVIDKLSKYAIQGVEFTYLRVADIAMNSELVDGQRRVGVLYGFDSSDRSTAVLSAIGLTAADAHKTDNSINYFTSDMLNNKLAAALAANATNVKNALETAVKNGGVAMTETDTAGHTSVSNMEQGLYLVVETRVPENVTSTCNPFFVSLPMTTVDGSEWLYDLVIYPKNQTGNPDLEKTVRESKSSTGKNNGSLTDIKDGFEHTATASVGDIVDYQIISTLPTITSKASGLSEYTYVDTMSKGIRYNKNDVVIEFFKDAGCTDKIATWAENSGKFTVGYDDAANTMTIKMTEAGLNEINEATTVHIDSVKRGYSDCTMRITYAATLTADAKLGDTNNPNEVVLTWKRTNTTYFDTLKDCCHVYTYGIDLTKLFSDGKGDFSKVEFLIQNKTDNYFVKAELNKDAGYVTDSYGNPVYGARTLRFGCGAPRSAQTVGDG
;
A
#
# COMPACT_ATOMS: atom_id res chain seq x y z
N MET A 1 6.94 24.94 -11.64
CA MET A 1 6.55 23.60 -12.15
C MET A 1 7.58 22.90 -13.04
N LYS A 2 8.63 23.52 -13.56
CA LYS A 2 9.68 22.84 -14.38
C LYS A 2 10.86 22.25 -13.59
N LYS A 3 10.94 22.43 -12.28
CA LYS A 3 12.06 21.96 -11.44
C LYS A 3 11.82 20.58 -10.80
N ILE A 4 10.58 20.14 -10.65
CA ILE A 4 10.21 18.87 -9.98
C ILE A 4 10.54 17.65 -10.85
N HIS A 5 10.50 17.77 -12.18
CA HIS A 5 10.73 16.64 -13.11
C HIS A 5 12.20 16.18 -13.24
N ARG A 6 13.16 16.98 -12.78
CA ARG A 6 14.57 16.58 -12.78
C ARG A 6 15.00 15.81 -11.54
N VAL A 7 14.21 15.88 -10.46
CA VAL A 7 14.55 15.30 -9.15
C VAL A 7 14.35 13.79 -9.12
N TRP A 8 13.30 13.28 -9.78
CA TRP A 8 13.00 11.84 -9.79
C TRP A 8 13.97 11.01 -10.65
N ALA A 9 14.51 11.57 -11.71
CA ALA A 9 15.55 10.91 -12.51
C ALA A 9 16.92 10.88 -11.79
N LEU A 10 17.16 11.84 -10.90
CA LEU A 10 18.39 11.93 -10.07
C LEU A 10 18.36 10.98 -8.87
N LEU A 11 17.18 10.60 -8.36
CA LEU A 11 17.05 9.64 -7.27
C LEU A 11 17.44 8.19 -7.66
N LEU A 12 17.37 7.86 -8.95
CA LEU A 12 17.83 6.57 -9.47
C LEU A 12 19.34 6.55 -9.76
N ALA A 13 19.97 7.72 -9.99
CA ALA A 13 21.36 7.85 -10.35
C ALA A 13 22.31 8.09 -9.16
N ALA A 14 21.80 8.42 -7.99
CA ALA A 14 22.61 8.84 -6.83
C ALA A 14 23.30 7.69 -6.07
N LEU A 15 23.26 6.48 -6.56
CA LEU A 15 23.87 5.32 -5.90
C LEU A 15 25.19 4.88 -6.50
N MET A 16 25.63 5.57 -7.56
CA MET A 16 27.01 5.37 -7.98
C MET A 16 27.85 6.57 -7.61
N ALA A 17 28.76 6.29 -6.75
CA ALA A 17 29.86 7.17 -6.51
C ALA A 17 30.62 7.40 -7.78
N ILE A 18 30.50 8.57 -8.23
CA ILE A 18 31.13 9.16 -9.39
C ILE A 18 32.61 9.01 -9.19
N GLY A 19 33.25 8.23 -10.04
CA GLY A 19 34.66 8.42 -10.27
C GLY A 19 34.84 9.76 -11.00
N LEU A 20 34.74 10.87 -10.27
CA LEU A 20 34.96 12.19 -10.81
C LEU A 20 36.44 12.28 -11.26
N MET A 21 36.64 12.68 -12.50
CA MET A 21 37.97 13.06 -12.94
C MET A 21 38.40 14.33 -12.20
N THR A 22 39.38 14.21 -11.31
CA THR A 22 39.92 15.32 -10.54
C THR A 22 41.16 15.89 -11.22
N THR A 23 41.39 17.19 -11.07
CA THR A 23 42.62 17.86 -11.50
C THR A 23 43.76 17.56 -10.53
N ALA A 24 44.91 17.19 -11.05
CA ALA A 24 46.04 16.59 -10.37
C ALA A 24 46.60 17.38 -9.16
N PHE A 25 46.39 16.84 -7.99
CA PHE A 25 47.40 16.77 -6.93
C PHE A 25 47.80 15.29 -6.79
N ALA A 26 48.94 14.95 -6.16
CA ALA A 26 49.37 13.56 -6.03
C ALA A 26 48.23 12.68 -5.49
N GLU A 27 47.58 11.99 -6.40
CA GLU A 27 46.37 11.20 -6.04
C GLU A 27 46.82 9.95 -5.28
N PRO A 28 46.13 9.59 -4.21
CA PRO A 28 46.37 8.34 -3.53
C PRO A 28 46.16 7.18 -4.52
N THR A 29 47.13 6.34 -4.69
CA THR A 29 46.99 5.11 -5.48
C THR A 29 46.16 4.11 -4.72
N ILE A 30 45.32 3.33 -5.43
CA ILE A 30 44.62 2.19 -4.83
C ILE A 30 45.66 1.22 -4.26
N ASP A 31 45.54 0.87 -2.99
CA ASP A 31 46.35 -0.17 -2.34
C ASP A 31 45.79 -1.56 -2.70
N PRO A 32 46.46 -2.33 -3.57
CA PRO A 32 45.94 -3.61 -4.04
C PRO A 32 45.89 -4.70 -2.96
N GLY A 33 46.57 -4.50 -1.84
CA GLY A 33 46.61 -5.42 -0.71
C GLY A 33 45.45 -5.21 0.27
N LYS A 34 44.71 -4.11 0.13
CA LYS A 34 43.65 -3.77 1.07
C LYS A 34 42.33 -4.40 0.66
N LYS A 35 41.66 -5.06 1.58
CA LYS A 35 40.30 -5.57 1.41
C LYS A 35 39.29 -4.48 1.68
N ALA A 36 38.07 -4.67 1.16
CA ALA A 36 36.99 -3.73 1.31
C ALA A 36 35.81 -4.32 2.11
N SER A 37 34.92 -3.46 2.56
CA SER A 37 33.64 -3.83 3.14
C SER A 37 32.50 -3.05 2.53
N LEU A 38 31.30 -3.64 2.55
CA LEU A 38 30.06 -3.03 2.12
C LEU A 38 29.05 -3.13 3.24
N ASN A 39 28.55 -1.98 3.68
CA ASN A 39 27.49 -1.85 4.67
C ASN A 39 26.25 -1.27 3.98
N ILE A 40 25.08 -1.88 4.23
CA ILE A 40 23.81 -1.46 3.63
C ILE A 40 22.82 -1.18 4.76
N TYR A 41 22.23 0.03 4.75
CA TYR A 41 21.12 0.39 5.62
C TYR A 41 19.88 0.61 4.77
N LYS A 42 18.82 -0.16 5.03
CA LYS A 42 17.60 -0.20 4.23
C LYS A 42 16.46 0.53 4.90
N TYR A 43 15.86 1.51 4.21
CA TYR A 43 14.81 2.36 4.75
C TYR A 43 13.59 2.46 3.85
N ASP A 44 12.43 2.66 4.50
CA ASP A 44 11.13 2.97 3.89
C ASP A 44 10.98 4.47 3.68
N ILE A 45 11.13 4.91 2.44
CA ILE A 45 10.98 6.35 2.12
C ILE A 45 9.53 6.80 1.97
N THR A 46 8.58 5.88 1.80
CA THR A 46 7.17 6.25 1.72
C THR A 46 6.68 6.70 3.08
N MET A 47 6.93 5.91 4.12
CA MET A 47 6.59 6.27 5.50
C MET A 47 7.40 7.47 5.99
N ALA A 48 8.71 7.49 5.72
CA ALA A 48 9.56 8.63 6.08
C ALA A 48 9.11 9.94 5.40
N GLY A 49 8.64 9.87 4.16
CA GLY A 49 8.10 11.02 3.43
C GLY A 49 6.76 11.50 3.98
N LYS A 50 5.84 10.59 4.31
CA LYS A 50 4.55 10.91 4.95
C LYS A 50 4.76 11.67 6.28
N ASP A 51 5.75 11.25 7.06
CA ASP A 51 6.09 11.88 8.34
C ASP A 51 6.98 13.14 8.22
N GLY A 52 7.33 13.54 7.02
CA GLY A 52 8.24 14.68 6.78
C GLY A 52 9.68 14.44 7.24
N ALA A 53 10.05 13.17 7.51
CA ALA A 53 11.40 12.78 7.91
C ALA A 53 12.34 12.61 6.71
N TRP A 54 11.80 12.48 5.50
CA TRP A 54 12.56 12.31 4.27
C TRP A 54 12.26 13.43 3.27
N ASP A 55 13.33 14.05 2.79
CA ASP A 55 13.34 14.96 1.66
C ASP A 55 14.43 14.53 0.67
N ALA A 56 14.03 14.20 -0.53
CA ALA A 56 14.90 13.68 -1.57
C ALA A 56 15.98 14.69 -2.04
N GLU A 57 15.70 15.98 -1.90
CA GLU A 57 16.62 17.05 -2.35
C GLU A 57 17.75 17.32 -1.35
N SER A 58 17.60 16.91 -0.09
CA SER A 58 18.53 17.23 1.00
C SER A 58 19.59 16.18 1.28
N TYR A 59 19.55 15.03 0.60
CA TYR A 59 20.46 13.92 0.90
C TYR A 59 21.25 13.45 -0.32
N VAL A 60 22.57 13.54 -0.23
CA VAL A 60 23.52 13.00 -1.21
C VAL A 60 24.33 11.88 -0.55
N SER A 61 24.30 10.67 -1.13
CA SER A 61 25.12 9.55 -0.63
C SER A 61 26.60 9.83 -0.92
N THR A 62 27.41 9.82 0.13
CA THR A 62 28.86 10.05 0.04
C THR A 62 29.67 8.76 0.11
N GLY A 63 29.05 7.63 0.36
CA GLY A 63 29.70 6.35 0.63
C GLY A 63 30.21 6.21 2.07
N LEU A 64 30.07 7.25 2.88
CA LEU A 64 30.50 7.27 4.28
C LEU A 64 29.31 6.94 5.22
N HIS A 65 29.67 6.50 6.42
CA HIS A 65 28.72 6.38 7.53
C HIS A 65 28.20 7.77 7.93
N ASP A 66 26.88 7.89 8.06
CA ASP A 66 26.22 9.15 8.41
C ASP A 66 25.21 8.91 9.53
N ASP A 67 25.63 9.19 10.76
CA ASP A 67 24.80 9.06 11.97
C ASP A 67 23.53 9.90 11.87
N THR A 68 23.58 11.07 11.23
CA THR A 68 22.42 11.95 11.09
C THR A 68 21.33 11.30 10.26
N VAL A 69 21.71 10.62 9.17
CA VAL A 69 20.77 9.88 8.32
C VAL A 69 20.22 8.66 9.04
N ILE A 70 21.09 7.90 9.71
CA ILE A 70 20.71 6.70 10.45
C ILE A 70 19.73 7.05 11.57
N ASP A 71 20.03 8.02 12.40
CA ASP A 71 19.17 8.46 13.51
C ASP A 71 17.81 8.95 13.00
N LYS A 72 17.82 9.77 11.94
CA LYS A 72 16.60 10.34 11.35
C LYS A 72 15.69 9.27 10.73
N LEU A 73 16.27 8.23 10.14
CA LEU A 73 15.55 7.19 9.43
C LEU A 73 15.40 5.88 10.20
N SER A 74 15.93 5.76 11.42
CA SER A 74 15.95 4.52 12.21
C SER A 74 14.58 3.89 12.41
N LYS A 75 13.53 4.68 12.65
CA LYS A 75 12.16 4.16 12.81
C LYS A 75 11.52 3.68 11.49
N TYR A 76 12.16 3.94 10.35
CA TYR A 76 11.73 3.49 9.03
C TYR A 76 12.62 2.37 8.48
N ALA A 77 13.38 1.73 9.33
CA ALA A 77 14.24 0.62 8.95
C ALA A 77 13.40 -0.57 8.46
N ILE A 78 13.86 -1.22 7.38
CA ILE A 78 13.21 -2.42 6.84
C ILE A 78 14.05 -3.63 7.17
N GLN A 79 13.52 -4.50 8.03
CA GLN A 79 14.10 -5.79 8.38
C GLN A 79 13.74 -6.87 7.35
N GLY A 80 14.62 -7.87 7.17
CA GLY A 80 14.34 -9.07 6.36
C GLY A 80 14.59 -8.92 4.87
N VAL A 81 15.29 -7.87 4.45
CA VAL A 81 15.71 -7.68 3.05
C VAL A 81 17.02 -8.41 2.79
N GLU A 82 17.07 -9.23 1.75
CA GLU A 82 18.29 -9.90 1.30
C GLU A 82 18.85 -9.21 0.04
N PHE A 83 20.14 -8.90 0.07
CA PHE A 83 20.89 -8.44 -1.08
C PHE A 83 21.83 -9.56 -1.56
N THR A 84 21.96 -9.71 -2.87
CA THR A 84 22.96 -10.57 -3.48
C THR A 84 23.93 -9.71 -4.28
N TYR A 85 25.22 -9.89 -4.09
CA TYR A 85 26.26 -9.18 -4.84
C TYR A 85 27.05 -10.12 -5.75
N LEU A 86 27.46 -9.61 -6.90
CA LEU A 86 28.29 -10.30 -7.90
C LEU A 86 29.43 -9.41 -8.33
N ARG A 87 30.67 -9.85 -8.19
CA ARG A 87 31.83 -9.15 -8.73
C ARG A 87 31.85 -9.31 -10.25
N VAL A 88 31.72 -8.21 -10.99
CA VAL A 88 31.50 -8.23 -12.46
C VAL A 88 32.67 -7.70 -13.25
N ALA A 89 33.56 -6.90 -12.64
CA ALA A 89 34.71 -6.35 -13.34
C ALA A 89 35.87 -6.06 -12.38
N ASP A 90 37.11 -6.04 -12.95
CA ASP A 90 38.31 -5.57 -12.28
C ASP A 90 38.39 -4.04 -12.35
N ILE A 91 39.06 -3.43 -11.37
CA ILE A 91 39.38 -2.00 -11.39
C ILE A 91 40.75 -1.77 -12.04
N ALA A 92 40.80 -0.83 -12.97
CA ALA A 92 42.04 -0.35 -13.58
C ALA A 92 42.14 1.17 -13.44
N MET A 93 43.30 1.64 -13.03
CA MET A 93 43.56 3.08 -13.03
C MET A 93 43.81 3.54 -14.49
N ASN A 94 43.13 4.62 -14.86
CA ASN A 94 43.31 5.27 -16.15
C ASN A 94 43.87 6.67 -15.95
N SER A 95 44.83 7.04 -16.78
CA SER A 95 45.44 8.36 -16.73
C SER A 95 45.47 8.95 -18.13
N GLU A 96 44.75 10.00 -18.35
CA GLU A 96 44.57 10.66 -19.63
C GLU A 96 45.00 12.14 -19.57
N LEU A 97 45.51 12.67 -20.66
CA LEU A 97 45.71 14.10 -20.81
C LEU A 97 44.48 14.72 -21.46
N VAL A 98 43.75 15.54 -20.71
CA VAL A 98 42.61 16.28 -21.20
C VAL A 98 42.91 17.77 -21.07
N ASP A 99 42.87 18.48 -22.19
CA ASP A 99 43.25 19.92 -22.25
C ASP A 99 44.62 20.26 -21.65
N GLY A 100 45.60 19.33 -21.84
CA GLY A 100 46.97 19.49 -21.32
C GLY A 100 47.14 19.20 -19.83
N GLN A 101 46.08 18.83 -19.14
CA GLN A 101 46.09 18.41 -17.73
C GLN A 101 45.93 16.90 -17.60
N ARG A 102 46.74 16.30 -16.72
CA ARG A 102 46.63 14.88 -16.42
C ARG A 102 45.39 14.64 -15.56
N ARG A 103 44.47 13.87 -16.06
CA ARG A 103 43.33 13.39 -15.32
C ARG A 103 43.50 11.90 -15.03
N VAL A 104 43.23 11.52 -13.78
CA VAL A 104 43.29 10.13 -13.35
C VAL A 104 41.84 9.71 -13.02
N GLY A 105 41.43 8.56 -13.50
CA GLY A 105 40.10 8.01 -13.30
C GLY A 105 40.15 6.50 -13.15
N VAL A 106 39.01 5.90 -12.97
CA VAL A 106 38.87 4.45 -12.87
C VAL A 106 38.15 3.92 -14.11
N LEU A 107 38.64 2.82 -14.63
CA LEU A 107 37.99 1.99 -15.64
C LEU A 107 37.66 0.63 -15.04
N TYR A 108 36.57 0.05 -15.49
CA TYR A 108 36.12 -1.28 -15.08
C TYR A 108 36.29 -2.24 -16.23
N GLY A 109 37.15 -3.25 -16.03
CA GLY A 109 37.52 -4.25 -17.03
C GLY A 109 36.61 -5.47 -16.95
N PHE A 110 35.77 -5.64 -17.95
CA PHE A 110 34.92 -6.81 -18.11
C PHE A 110 35.61 -7.84 -19.01
N ASP A 111 35.79 -9.03 -18.49
CA ASP A 111 36.32 -10.16 -19.24
C ASP A 111 35.23 -10.84 -20.11
N SER A 112 35.58 -11.92 -20.80
CA SER A 112 34.63 -12.71 -21.61
C SER A 112 33.88 -13.79 -20.81
N SER A 113 33.89 -13.74 -19.48
CA SER A 113 33.14 -14.70 -18.66
C SER A 113 31.64 -14.54 -18.84
N ASP A 114 30.88 -15.62 -18.58
CA ASP A 114 29.43 -15.64 -18.68
C ASP A 114 28.79 -14.55 -17.79
N ARG A 115 29.34 -14.32 -16.58
CA ARG A 115 28.86 -13.30 -15.65
C ARG A 115 28.99 -11.87 -16.20
N SER A 116 30.18 -11.55 -16.76
CA SER A 116 30.45 -10.24 -17.36
C SER A 116 29.54 -10.03 -18.59
N THR A 117 29.50 -11.04 -19.45
CA THR A 117 28.65 -11.01 -20.66
C THR A 117 27.17 -10.88 -20.34
N ALA A 118 26.65 -11.59 -19.34
CA ALA A 118 25.25 -11.50 -18.93
C ALA A 118 24.87 -10.12 -18.45
N VAL A 119 25.71 -9.49 -17.64
CA VAL A 119 25.46 -8.13 -17.10
C VAL A 119 25.53 -7.08 -18.21
N LEU A 120 26.59 -7.09 -19.06
CA LEU A 120 26.71 -6.16 -20.17
C LEU A 120 25.52 -6.28 -21.14
N SER A 121 25.13 -7.50 -21.49
CA SER A 121 23.98 -7.77 -22.36
C SER A 121 22.67 -7.23 -21.75
N ALA A 122 22.44 -7.43 -20.44
CA ALA A 122 21.24 -6.97 -19.76
C ALA A 122 21.08 -5.44 -19.82
N ILE A 123 22.16 -4.68 -19.81
CA ILE A 123 22.15 -3.22 -19.89
C ILE A 123 22.42 -2.67 -21.30
N GLY A 124 22.52 -3.56 -22.29
CA GLY A 124 22.71 -3.17 -23.71
C GLY A 124 24.08 -2.58 -24.01
N LEU A 125 25.14 -3.02 -23.32
CA LEU A 125 26.53 -2.70 -23.61
C LEU A 125 27.22 -3.83 -24.40
N THR A 126 28.02 -3.43 -25.36
CA THR A 126 28.83 -4.33 -26.22
C THR A 126 30.31 -3.94 -26.21
N ALA A 127 31.17 -4.78 -26.76
CA ALA A 127 32.59 -4.45 -26.94
C ALA A 127 32.79 -3.18 -27.76
N ALA A 128 31.87 -2.86 -28.69
CA ALA A 128 31.96 -1.66 -29.51
C ALA A 128 31.68 -0.37 -28.71
N ASP A 129 31.05 -0.46 -27.58
CA ASP A 129 30.79 0.67 -26.68
C ASP A 129 31.93 0.87 -25.67
N ALA A 130 32.94 -0.01 -25.63
CA ALA A 130 34.04 0.07 -24.66
C ALA A 130 34.86 1.33 -24.84
N HIS A 131 35.26 1.97 -23.74
CA HIS A 131 36.20 3.09 -23.73
C HIS A 131 37.56 2.68 -24.32
N LYS A 132 38.02 1.47 -23.98
CA LYS A 132 39.16 0.78 -24.61
C LYS A 132 38.99 -0.73 -24.49
N THR A 133 39.69 -1.46 -25.37
CA THR A 133 39.82 -2.92 -25.27
C THR A 133 41.33 -3.26 -25.23
N ASP A 134 41.72 -4.09 -24.28
CA ASP A 134 43.06 -4.60 -24.12
C ASP A 134 43.03 -6.06 -23.68
N ASN A 135 43.77 -6.93 -24.35
CA ASN A 135 43.87 -8.36 -24.06
C ASN A 135 42.50 -9.06 -23.90
N SER A 136 41.53 -8.73 -24.76
CA SER A 136 40.15 -9.23 -24.73
C SER A 136 39.33 -8.76 -23.50
N ILE A 137 39.82 -7.79 -22.75
CA ILE A 137 39.08 -7.12 -21.67
C ILE A 137 38.51 -5.82 -22.20
N ASN A 138 37.22 -5.62 -22.03
CA ASN A 138 36.53 -4.39 -22.41
C ASN A 138 36.42 -3.46 -21.20
N TYR A 139 36.98 -2.27 -21.32
CA TYR A 139 36.98 -1.30 -20.23
C TYR A 139 35.92 -0.23 -20.42
N PHE A 140 35.13 -0.01 -19.39
CA PHE A 140 34.05 0.99 -19.36
C PHE A 140 34.29 1.99 -18.22
N THR A 141 33.82 3.21 -18.39
CA THR A 141 33.76 4.20 -17.30
C THR A 141 32.52 3.99 -16.43
N SER A 142 32.53 4.53 -15.22
CA SER A 142 31.33 4.52 -14.33
C SER A 142 30.13 5.17 -15.01
N ASP A 143 30.32 6.30 -15.69
CA ASP A 143 29.23 7.03 -16.35
C ASP A 143 28.60 6.21 -17.48
N MET A 144 29.41 5.49 -18.27
CA MET A 144 28.86 4.61 -19.31
C MET A 144 28.01 3.51 -18.73
N LEU A 145 28.48 2.84 -17.69
CA LEU A 145 27.76 1.77 -17.00
C LEU A 145 26.45 2.28 -16.39
N ASN A 146 26.51 3.43 -15.72
CA ASN A 146 25.35 4.05 -15.07
C ASN A 146 24.30 4.51 -16.07
N ASN A 147 24.73 5.25 -17.08
CA ASN A 147 23.80 5.77 -18.07
C ASN A 147 23.10 4.65 -18.84
N LYS A 148 23.83 3.57 -19.15
CA LYS A 148 23.24 2.41 -19.83
C LYS A 148 22.30 1.62 -18.94
N LEU A 149 22.66 1.38 -17.68
CA LEU A 149 21.76 0.74 -16.71
C LEU A 149 20.47 1.56 -16.53
N ALA A 150 20.62 2.87 -16.35
CA ALA A 150 19.46 3.76 -16.21
C ALA A 150 18.56 3.77 -17.46
N ALA A 151 19.17 3.85 -18.66
CA ALA A 151 18.44 3.80 -19.92
C ALA A 151 17.73 2.45 -20.15
N ALA A 152 18.41 1.34 -19.86
CA ALA A 152 17.86 0.00 -19.98
C ALA A 152 16.67 -0.20 -19.02
N LEU A 153 16.80 0.23 -17.75
CA LEU A 153 15.71 0.19 -16.77
C LEU A 153 14.53 1.08 -17.18
N ALA A 154 14.79 2.27 -17.72
CA ALA A 154 13.74 3.15 -18.23
C ALA A 154 12.99 2.55 -19.42
N ALA A 155 13.69 1.81 -20.29
CA ALA A 155 13.10 1.17 -21.47
C ALA A 155 12.30 -0.09 -21.11
N ASN A 156 12.82 -0.93 -20.22
CA ASN A 156 12.17 -2.19 -19.82
C ASN A 156 12.68 -2.70 -18.46
N ALA A 157 12.22 -2.07 -17.38
CA ALA A 157 12.66 -2.40 -16.02
C ALA A 157 12.50 -3.89 -15.67
N THR A 158 11.41 -4.53 -16.06
CA THR A 158 11.13 -5.93 -15.71
C THR A 158 12.18 -6.86 -16.30
N ASN A 159 12.44 -6.75 -17.60
CA ASN A 159 13.37 -7.66 -18.25
C ASN A 159 14.80 -7.43 -17.76
N VAL A 160 15.18 -6.16 -17.55
CA VAL A 160 16.53 -5.82 -17.04
C VAL A 160 16.72 -6.31 -15.61
N LYS A 161 15.76 -6.06 -14.72
CA LYS A 161 15.79 -6.56 -13.32
C LYS A 161 15.88 -8.09 -13.30
N ASN A 162 15.03 -8.79 -14.04
CA ASN A 162 15.02 -10.26 -14.10
C ASN A 162 16.36 -10.82 -14.65
N ALA A 163 16.93 -10.19 -15.66
CA ALA A 163 18.21 -10.62 -16.23
C ALA A 163 19.36 -10.42 -15.22
N LEU A 164 19.42 -9.26 -14.57
CA LEU A 164 20.44 -8.95 -13.57
C LEU A 164 20.27 -9.80 -12.30
N GLU A 165 19.04 -10.04 -11.86
CA GLU A 165 18.74 -10.95 -10.75
C GLU A 165 19.15 -12.38 -11.06
N THR A 166 18.90 -12.83 -12.29
CA THR A 166 19.37 -14.15 -12.76
C THR A 166 20.89 -14.24 -12.74
N ALA A 167 21.58 -13.19 -13.19
CA ALA A 167 23.04 -13.15 -13.18
C ALA A 167 23.60 -13.25 -11.75
N VAL A 168 23.05 -12.49 -10.79
CA VAL A 168 23.52 -12.57 -9.40
C VAL A 168 23.16 -13.88 -8.71
N LYS A 169 22.00 -14.48 -9.01
CA LYS A 169 21.64 -15.80 -8.47
C LYS A 169 22.53 -16.93 -8.98
N ASN A 170 23.04 -16.83 -10.21
CA ASN A 170 23.91 -17.85 -10.80
C ASN A 170 25.37 -17.78 -10.38
N GLY A 171 25.86 -16.65 -9.91
CA GLY A 171 27.29 -16.48 -9.61
C GLY A 171 27.63 -15.55 -8.47
N GLY A 172 26.63 -14.96 -7.83
CA GLY A 172 26.80 -14.03 -6.74
C GLY A 172 26.78 -14.70 -5.36
N VAL A 173 26.92 -13.87 -4.34
CA VAL A 173 26.90 -14.25 -2.93
C VAL A 173 25.77 -13.47 -2.24
N ALA A 174 24.87 -14.20 -1.59
CA ALA A 174 23.82 -13.60 -0.78
C ALA A 174 24.41 -13.04 0.52
N MET A 175 23.98 -11.82 0.89
CA MET A 175 24.25 -11.24 2.21
C MET A 175 23.26 -11.80 3.23
N THR A 176 23.58 -11.66 4.52
CA THR A 176 22.57 -11.87 5.57
C THR A 176 21.42 -10.88 5.39
N GLU A 177 20.20 -11.29 5.76
CA GLU A 177 19.07 -10.37 5.76
C GLU A 177 19.31 -9.15 6.65
N THR A 178 18.73 -8.02 6.29
CA THR A 178 18.77 -6.83 7.14
C THR A 178 18.14 -7.09 8.51
N ASP A 179 18.79 -6.60 9.54
CA ASP A 179 18.34 -6.68 10.93
C ASP A 179 17.24 -5.65 11.26
N THR A 180 16.87 -5.54 12.52
CA THR A 180 15.87 -4.57 13.01
C THR A 180 16.24 -3.11 12.80
N ALA A 181 17.52 -2.79 12.61
CA ALA A 181 18.02 -1.47 12.23
C ALA A 181 18.07 -1.27 10.71
N GLY A 182 17.59 -2.25 9.93
CA GLY A 182 17.68 -2.27 8.47
C GLY A 182 19.09 -2.51 7.97
N HIS A 183 20.03 -2.95 8.82
CA HIS A 183 21.45 -3.07 8.50
C HIS A 183 21.82 -4.49 8.07
N THR A 184 22.66 -4.60 7.05
CA THR A 184 23.43 -5.80 6.68
C THR A 184 24.80 -5.39 6.19
N SER A 185 25.78 -6.30 6.32
CA SER A 185 27.13 -6.00 5.90
C SER A 185 27.88 -7.24 5.40
N VAL A 186 28.91 -6.99 4.59
CA VAL A 186 29.90 -7.97 4.21
C VAL A 186 31.29 -7.34 4.27
N SER A 187 32.24 -8.07 4.81
CA SER A 187 33.64 -7.63 4.97
C SER A 187 34.58 -8.54 4.19
N ASN A 188 35.86 -8.12 4.13
CA ASN A 188 36.92 -8.88 3.49
C ASN A 188 36.72 -9.13 1.98
N MET A 189 36.05 -8.18 1.31
CA MET A 189 35.78 -8.24 -0.11
C MET A 189 37.01 -7.91 -0.96
N GLU A 190 37.14 -8.59 -2.09
CA GLU A 190 38.14 -8.25 -3.10
C GLU A 190 37.79 -6.91 -3.75
N GLN A 191 38.81 -6.19 -4.24
CA GLN A 191 38.58 -4.96 -4.99
C GLN A 191 37.95 -5.29 -6.35
N GLY A 192 37.06 -4.44 -6.83
CA GLY A 192 36.35 -4.66 -8.09
C GLY A 192 35.06 -3.86 -8.19
N LEU A 193 34.41 -4.00 -9.34
CA LEU A 193 33.04 -3.53 -9.52
C LEU A 193 32.08 -4.67 -9.18
N TYR A 194 31.11 -4.34 -8.39
CA TYR A 194 30.06 -5.27 -7.95
C TYR A 194 28.70 -4.83 -8.45
N LEU A 195 27.93 -5.77 -8.99
CA LEU A 195 26.49 -5.62 -9.17
C LEU A 195 25.81 -6.07 -7.87
N VAL A 196 24.93 -5.24 -7.33
CA VAL A 196 24.15 -5.53 -6.14
C VAL A 196 22.67 -5.51 -6.51
N VAL A 197 21.96 -6.56 -6.13
CA VAL A 197 20.53 -6.74 -6.41
C VAL A 197 19.82 -7.13 -5.13
N GLU A 198 18.66 -6.56 -4.91
CA GLU A 198 17.72 -6.96 -3.86
C GLU A 198 16.99 -8.23 -4.30
N THR A 199 17.37 -9.39 -3.74
CA THR A 199 16.92 -10.71 -4.20
C THR A 199 15.74 -11.27 -3.40
N ARG A 200 15.52 -10.76 -2.19
CA ARG A 200 14.35 -11.07 -1.38
C ARG A 200 13.97 -9.87 -0.54
N VAL A 201 12.67 -9.64 -0.41
CA VAL A 201 12.09 -8.58 0.40
C VAL A 201 10.95 -9.12 1.25
N PRO A 202 10.69 -8.54 2.43
CA PRO A 202 9.51 -8.87 3.23
C PRO A 202 8.22 -8.45 2.51
N GLU A 203 7.11 -9.03 2.93
CA GLU A 203 5.80 -8.90 2.26
C GLU A 203 5.26 -7.45 2.20
N ASN A 204 5.68 -6.60 3.15
CA ASN A 204 5.27 -5.20 3.18
C ASN A 204 6.04 -4.29 2.20
N VAL A 205 7.07 -4.80 1.52
CA VAL A 205 7.82 -4.03 0.52
C VAL A 205 7.15 -4.11 -0.84
N THR A 206 6.63 -3.00 -1.32
CA THR A 206 5.85 -2.91 -2.55
C THR A 206 6.65 -2.53 -3.78
N SER A 207 7.84 -1.95 -3.60
CA SER A 207 8.76 -1.63 -4.67
C SER A 207 10.20 -1.82 -4.21
N THR A 208 10.90 -2.75 -4.84
CA THR A 208 12.32 -3.00 -4.60
C THR A 208 13.18 -1.87 -5.18
N CYS A 209 14.36 -1.65 -4.61
CA CYS A 209 15.33 -0.76 -5.25
C CYS A 209 15.78 -1.35 -6.60
N ASN A 210 16.19 -0.48 -7.50
CA ASN A 210 16.78 -0.95 -8.76
C ASN A 210 18.13 -1.62 -8.49
N PRO A 211 18.53 -2.60 -9.33
CA PRO A 211 19.91 -3.10 -9.35
C PRO A 211 20.89 -1.94 -9.52
N PHE A 212 22.01 -1.99 -8.83
CA PHE A 212 23.01 -0.93 -8.89
C PHE A 212 24.43 -1.50 -8.83
N PHE A 213 25.38 -0.72 -9.33
CA PHE A 213 26.79 -1.06 -9.25
C PHE A 213 27.46 -0.39 -8.04
N VAL A 214 28.42 -1.07 -7.45
CA VAL A 214 29.25 -0.59 -6.36
C VAL A 214 30.72 -0.81 -6.70
N SER A 215 31.51 0.25 -6.67
CA SER A 215 32.98 0.16 -6.79
C SER A 215 33.62 -0.01 -5.42
N LEU A 216 34.46 -1.00 -5.27
CA LEU A 216 35.25 -1.22 -4.07
C LEU A 216 36.75 -1.27 -4.44
N PRO A 217 37.58 -0.28 -4.06
CA PRO A 217 37.22 0.94 -3.34
C PRO A 217 36.51 1.97 -4.22
N MET A 218 35.92 2.96 -3.57
CA MET A 218 35.32 4.13 -4.15
C MET A 218 36.11 5.39 -3.79
N THR A 219 36.06 6.46 -4.58
CA THR A 219 36.61 7.74 -4.18
C THR A 219 35.65 8.54 -3.31
N THR A 220 36.19 9.37 -2.41
CA THR A 220 35.41 10.44 -1.77
C THR A 220 34.84 11.40 -2.83
N VAL A 221 33.85 12.20 -2.47
CA VAL A 221 33.18 13.15 -3.38
C VAL A 221 34.17 14.18 -3.98
N ASP A 222 35.19 14.57 -3.23
CA ASP A 222 36.24 15.47 -3.66
C ASP A 222 37.42 14.76 -4.37
N GLY A 223 37.39 13.42 -4.44
CA GLY A 223 38.41 12.59 -5.07
C GLY A 223 39.71 12.51 -4.29
N SER A 224 39.76 12.96 -3.04
CA SER A 224 40.98 13.05 -2.25
C SER A 224 41.45 11.73 -1.63
N GLU A 225 40.49 10.79 -1.39
CA GLU A 225 40.76 9.53 -0.70
C GLU A 225 40.03 8.35 -1.32
N TRP A 226 40.54 7.13 -1.06
CA TRP A 226 39.89 5.87 -1.42
C TRP A 226 39.16 5.30 -0.22
N LEU A 227 37.85 5.10 -0.37
CA LEU A 227 36.96 4.47 0.62
C LEU A 227 36.92 2.96 0.40
N TYR A 228 37.47 2.21 1.35
CA TYR A 228 37.42 0.75 1.35
C TYR A 228 36.25 0.21 2.20
N ASP A 229 35.81 0.98 3.18
CA ASP A 229 34.63 0.70 4.00
C ASP A 229 33.46 1.56 3.50
N LEU A 230 32.64 0.96 2.67
CA LEU A 230 31.55 1.68 2.01
C LEU A 230 30.24 1.52 2.75
N VAL A 231 29.52 2.62 2.94
CA VAL A 231 28.16 2.62 3.50
C VAL A 231 27.18 3.19 2.50
N ILE A 232 26.13 2.44 2.21
CA ILE A 232 25.09 2.85 1.28
C ILE A 232 23.70 2.74 1.92
N TYR A 233 22.77 3.56 1.46
CA TYR A 233 21.45 3.71 2.01
C TYR A 233 20.38 3.51 0.92
N PRO A 234 20.23 2.29 0.35
CA PRO A 234 19.18 2.03 -0.62
C PRO A 234 17.80 2.14 0.04
N LYS A 235 16.83 2.61 -0.71
CA LYS A 235 15.52 2.94 -0.21
C LYS A 235 14.45 2.19 -0.99
N ASN A 236 13.45 1.67 -0.28
CA ASN A 236 12.26 1.08 -0.89
C ASN A 236 11.07 1.99 -0.69
N GLN A 237 10.10 1.83 -1.58
CA GLN A 237 8.77 2.37 -1.37
C GLN A 237 7.91 1.25 -0.79
N THR A 238 7.28 1.54 0.33
CA THR A 238 6.23 0.71 0.91
C THR A 238 4.92 1.47 0.71
N GLY A 239 4.49 1.61 -0.52
CA GLY A 239 3.20 2.21 -0.83
C GLY A 239 2.11 1.18 -0.62
N ASN A 240 1.75 0.85 0.62
CA ASN A 240 0.56 0.07 0.88
C ASN A 240 -0.67 0.92 0.60
N PRO A 241 -1.72 0.37 0.01
CA PRO A 241 -3.03 1.00 0.00
C PRO A 241 -3.43 1.34 1.43
N ASP A 242 -4.00 2.50 1.65
CA ASP A 242 -4.77 2.71 2.87
C ASP A 242 -6.13 2.04 2.69
N LEU A 243 -6.74 1.56 3.77
CA LEU A 243 -8.05 0.95 3.74
C LEU A 243 -8.87 1.48 4.91
N GLU A 244 -10.01 2.06 4.59
CA GLU A 244 -10.98 2.54 5.57
C GLU A 244 -12.37 2.04 5.20
N LYS A 245 -13.09 1.51 6.18
CA LYS A 245 -14.46 1.05 6.02
C LYS A 245 -15.37 1.78 6.97
N THR A 246 -16.42 2.36 6.40
CA THR A 246 -17.41 3.15 7.14
C THR A 246 -18.84 2.77 6.78
N VAL A 247 -19.78 3.16 7.63
CA VAL A 247 -21.20 2.88 7.50
C VAL A 247 -22.02 4.10 7.88
N ARG A 248 -23.20 4.24 7.30
CA ARG A 248 -24.20 5.20 7.74
C ARG A 248 -25.59 4.62 7.61
N GLU A 249 -26.57 5.16 8.33
CA GLU A 249 -27.98 4.93 8.06
C GLU A 249 -28.34 5.52 6.70
N SER A 250 -28.97 4.73 5.82
CA SER A 250 -29.31 5.20 4.48
C SER A 250 -30.41 6.27 4.54
N LYS A 251 -30.32 7.26 3.67
CA LYS A 251 -31.35 8.25 3.45
C LYS A 251 -32.73 7.67 3.17
N SER A 252 -32.78 6.47 2.57
CA SER A 252 -34.03 5.77 2.26
C SER A 252 -34.71 5.13 3.49
N SER A 253 -34.03 5.05 4.63
CA SER A 253 -34.58 4.48 5.86
C SER A 253 -35.39 5.49 6.67
N THR A 254 -34.78 6.11 7.68
CA THR A 254 -35.48 7.01 8.61
C THR A 254 -35.29 8.49 8.30
N GLY A 255 -34.38 8.82 7.41
CA GLY A 255 -34.11 10.19 7.01
C GLY A 255 -33.13 10.96 7.88
N LYS A 256 -32.59 10.35 8.94
CA LYS A 256 -31.64 11.01 9.83
C LYS A 256 -30.33 11.39 9.13
N ASN A 257 -29.78 10.47 8.38
CA ASN A 257 -28.60 10.70 7.56
C ASN A 257 -29.02 10.96 6.10
N ASN A 258 -29.26 12.21 5.78
CA ASN A 258 -29.74 12.63 4.47
C ASN A 258 -28.64 12.85 3.45
N GLY A 259 -27.43 12.34 3.71
CA GLY A 259 -26.32 12.52 2.85
C GLY A 259 -26.44 11.85 1.48
N SER A 260 -25.62 12.29 0.55
CA SER A 260 -25.47 11.67 -0.75
C SER A 260 -24.36 10.62 -0.68
N LEU A 261 -24.52 9.48 -1.35
CA LEU A 261 -23.43 8.52 -1.53
C LEU A 261 -22.23 9.10 -2.30
N THR A 262 -22.40 10.31 -2.88
CA THR A 262 -21.32 11.01 -3.54
C THR A 262 -20.47 11.88 -2.61
N ASP A 263 -20.93 12.14 -1.38
CA ASP A 263 -20.16 12.89 -0.39
C ASP A 263 -19.51 11.93 0.62
N ILE A 264 -18.20 11.82 0.55
CA ILE A 264 -17.39 10.93 1.39
C ILE A 264 -17.53 11.23 2.90
N LYS A 265 -17.85 12.47 3.28
CA LYS A 265 -17.92 12.90 4.68
C LYS A 265 -19.34 12.95 5.24
N ASP A 266 -20.33 12.69 4.42
CA ASP A 266 -21.71 12.91 4.79
C ASP A 266 -22.30 11.73 5.58
N GLY A 267 -22.12 11.75 6.89
CA GLY A 267 -22.66 10.80 7.84
C GLY A 267 -22.00 9.42 7.87
N PHE A 268 -20.95 9.18 7.10
CA PHE A 268 -20.19 7.94 7.16
C PHE A 268 -19.23 7.94 8.35
N GLU A 269 -19.35 6.95 9.21
CA GLU A 269 -18.56 6.77 10.43
C GLU A 269 -18.23 5.27 10.62
N HIS A 270 -17.34 4.95 11.56
CA HIS A 270 -17.08 3.55 11.91
C HIS A 270 -18.25 2.86 12.63
N THR A 271 -19.24 3.64 13.04
CA THR A 271 -20.44 3.13 13.70
C THR A 271 -21.67 3.82 13.18
N ALA A 272 -22.78 3.07 13.08
CA ALA A 272 -24.11 3.61 12.82
C ALA A 272 -25.14 2.95 13.73
N THR A 273 -26.30 3.62 13.91
CA THR A 273 -27.49 3.03 14.53
C THR A 273 -28.56 2.88 13.48
N ALA A 274 -29.21 1.73 13.47
CA ALA A 274 -30.34 1.46 12.57
C ALA A 274 -31.31 0.49 13.18
N SER A 275 -32.54 0.48 12.69
CA SER A 275 -33.60 -0.45 13.11
C SER A 275 -33.66 -1.66 12.20
N VAL A 276 -34.24 -2.76 12.69
CA VAL A 276 -34.53 -3.93 11.85
C VAL A 276 -35.43 -3.54 10.67
N GLY A 277 -34.97 -3.88 9.46
CA GLY A 277 -35.63 -3.52 8.21
C GLY A 277 -35.07 -2.23 7.56
N ASP A 278 -34.26 -1.48 8.28
CA ASP A 278 -33.58 -0.28 7.72
C ASP A 278 -32.45 -0.66 6.80
N ILE A 279 -32.20 0.22 5.83
CA ILE A 279 -31.08 0.13 4.93
C ILE A 279 -29.91 0.93 5.54
N VAL A 280 -28.73 0.37 5.46
CA VAL A 280 -27.47 1.02 5.79
C VAL A 280 -26.57 1.06 4.55
N ASP A 281 -25.93 2.19 4.33
CA ASP A 281 -24.97 2.37 3.24
C ASP A 281 -23.57 2.12 3.78
N TYR A 282 -22.79 1.34 3.05
CA TYR A 282 -21.37 1.08 3.33
C TYR A 282 -20.47 1.79 2.32
N GLN A 283 -19.33 2.21 2.82
CA GLN A 283 -18.28 2.82 2.02
C GLN A 283 -16.94 2.17 2.38
N ILE A 284 -16.16 1.82 1.35
CA ILE A 284 -14.77 1.40 1.47
C ILE A 284 -13.94 2.41 0.69
N ILE A 285 -12.96 3.02 1.35
CA ILE A 285 -11.98 3.92 0.75
C ILE A 285 -10.64 3.23 0.77
N SER A 286 -9.93 3.25 -0.34
CA SER A 286 -8.54 2.80 -0.41
C SER A 286 -7.73 3.69 -1.35
N THR A 287 -6.46 3.92 -1.01
CA THR A 287 -5.51 4.59 -1.90
C THR A 287 -4.82 3.52 -2.75
N LEU A 288 -4.85 3.66 -4.06
CA LEU A 288 -4.12 2.75 -4.95
C LEU A 288 -2.60 2.95 -4.79
N PRO A 289 -1.81 1.88 -4.89
CA PRO A 289 -0.36 1.98 -4.75
C PRO A 289 0.27 2.74 -5.91
N THR A 290 1.47 3.28 -5.68
CA THR A 290 2.25 3.96 -6.72
C THR A 290 2.62 2.98 -7.84
N ILE A 291 2.27 3.29 -9.08
CA ILE A 291 2.56 2.51 -10.29
C ILE A 291 3.47 3.35 -11.18
N THR A 292 4.73 2.93 -11.35
CA THR A 292 5.74 3.64 -12.16
C THR A 292 6.18 2.88 -13.39
N SER A 293 5.85 1.59 -13.47
CA SER A 293 6.22 0.71 -14.58
C SER A 293 5.24 -0.44 -14.69
N LYS A 294 5.30 -1.19 -15.78
CA LYS A 294 4.55 -2.46 -15.92
C LYS A 294 4.89 -3.47 -14.83
N ALA A 295 6.14 -3.47 -14.36
CA ALA A 295 6.59 -4.37 -13.30
C ALA A 295 6.00 -4.01 -11.92
N SER A 296 5.71 -2.73 -11.67
CA SER A 296 5.07 -2.27 -10.44
C SER A 296 3.54 -2.22 -10.51
N GLY A 297 2.94 -2.67 -11.61
CA GLY A 297 1.51 -2.75 -11.79
C GLY A 297 0.86 -3.81 -10.88
N LEU A 298 -0.45 -3.74 -10.76
CA LEU A 298 -1.25 -4.71 -10.02
C LEU A 298 -1.56 -5.92 -10.91
N SER A 299 -1.35 -7.13 -10.41
CA SER A 299 -1.77 -8.39 -11.03
C SER A 299 -2.99 -9.01 -10.36
N GLU A 300 -3.31 -8.58 -9.13
CA GLU A 300 -4.53 -8.94 -8.42
C GLU A 300 -4.93 -7.81 -7.45
N TYR A 301 -6.24 -7.60 -7.30
CA TYR A 301 -6.80 -6.64 -6.36
C TYR A 301 -8.23 -7.10 -6.02
N THR A 302 -8.40 -7.59 -4.80
CA THR A 302 -9.62 -8.30 -4.39
C THR A 302 -10.03 -7.86 -2.99
N TYR A 303 -11.29 -7.52 -2.83
CA TYR A 303 -11.92 -7.29 -1.54
C TYR A 303 -12.80 -8.47 -1.16
N VAL A 304 -12.70 -8.93 0.07
CA VAL A 304 -13.62 -9.88 0.68
C VAL A 304 -14.27 -9.16 1.86
N ASP A 305 -15.56 -8.96 1.76
CA ASP A 305 -16.40 -8.27 2.75
C ASP A 305 -17.22 -9.31 3.49
N THR A 306 -17.26 -9.28 4.82
CA THR A 306 -17.94 -10.27 5.65
C THR A 306 -18.85 -9.59 6.65
N MET A 307 -20.15 -9.78 6.50
CA MET A 307 -21.16 -9.23 7.39
C MET A 307 -21.57 -10.23 8.48
N SER A 308 -21.93 -9.70 9.65
CA SER A 308 -22.63 -10.48 10.67
C SER A 308 -24.00 -10.97 10.16
N LYS A 309 -24.56 -12.01 10.78
CA LYS A 309 -25.86 -12.60 10.37
C LYS A 309 -27.03 -11.62 10.44
N GLY A 310 -26.92 -10.57 11.24
CA GLY A 310 -27.93 -9.54 11.40
C GLY A 310 -28.01 -8.52 10.26
N ILE A 311 -27.13 -8.62 9.25
CA ILE A 311 -27.09 -7.71 8.11
C ILE A 311 -27.06 -8.54 6.83
N ARG A 312 -27.75 -8.10 5.78
CA ARG A 312 -27.80 -8.79 4.49
C ARG A 312 -27.54 -7.82 3.34
N TYR A 313 -26.67 -8.19 2.40
CA TYR A 313 -26.41 -7.42 1.16
C TYR A 313 -27.69 -7.23 0.34
N ASN A 314 -27.89 -6.01 -0.17
CA ASN A 314 -29.00 -5.73 -1.09
C ASN A 314 -28.75 -6.31 -2.49
N LYS A 315 -27.47 -6.49 -2.84
CA LYS A 315 -26.95 -7.04 -4.12
C LYS A 315 -27.22 -6.15 -5.35
N ASN A 316 -26.40 -6.28 -6.35
CA ASN A 316 -26.46 -5.56 -7.64
C ASN A 316 -26.41 -4.03 -7.51
N ASP A 317 -25.75 -3.52 -6.49
CA ASP A 317 -25.66 -2.09 -6.18
C ASP A 317 -24.20 -1.61 -5.93
N VAL A 318 -23.22 -2.47 -6.18
CA VAL A 318 -21.81 -2.14 -6.01
C VAL A 318 -21.37 -1.14 -7.08
N VAL A 319 -20.86 0.00 -6.63
CA VAL A 319 -20.25 1.02 -7.48
C VAL A 319 -18.83 1.29 -7.03
N ILE A 320 -17.90 1.34 -7.99
CA ILE A 320 -16.51 1.71 -7.76
C ILE A 320 -16.23 3.03 -8.47
N GLU A 321 -15.68 3.99 -7.73
CA GLU A 321 -15.31 5.29 -8.25
C GLU A 321 -13.84 5.58 -7.95
N PHE A 322 -13.19 6.31 -8.86
CA PHE A 322 -11.78 6.69 -8.75
C PHE A 322 -11.65 8.20 -8.74
N PHE A 323 -10.76 8.71 -7.88
CA PHE A 323 -10.54 10.14 -7.66
C PHE A 323 -9.03 10.42 -7.61
N LYS A 324 -8.63 11.62 -8.03
CA LYS A 324 -7.23 12.06 -7.92
C LYS A 324 -6.84 12.46 -6.51
N ASP A 325 -7.80 12.79 -5.68
CA ASP A 325 -7.61 13.33 -4.35
C ASP A 325 -8.26 12.45 -3.27
N ALA A 326 -7.71 12.47 -2.06
CA ALA A 326 -8.22 11.74 -0.90
C ALA A 326 -9.61 12.23 -0.44
N GLY A 327 -10.01 13.45 -0.80
CA GLY A 327 -11.33 14.01 -0.50
C GLY A 327 -12.43 13.54 -1.45
N CYS A 328 -12.12 12.71 -2.44
CA CYS A 328 -13.04 12.22 -3.48
C CYS A 328 -13.80 13.34 -4.21
N THR A 329 -13.13 14.44 -4.55
CA THR A 329 -13.73 15.60 -5.21
C THR A 329 -13.40 15.66 -6.70
N ASP A 330 -12.20 15.23 -7.13
CA ASP A 330 -11.78 15.19 -8.56
C ASP A 330 -11.93 13.77 -9.11
N LYS A 331 -13.14 13.47 -9.59
CA LYS A 331 -13.48 12.13 -10.07
C LYS A 331 -12.88 11.83 -11.45
N ILE A 332 -12.25 10.67 -11.56
CA ILE A 332 -11.63 10.16 -12.79
C ILE A 332 -12.57 9.24 -13.55
N ALA A 333 -13.15 8.25 -12.85
CA ALA A 333 -13.96 7.20 -13.45
C ALA A 333 -15.00 6.67 -12.48
N THR A 334 -16.05 6.07 -13.05
CA THR A 334 -17.07 5.32 -12.30
C THR A 334 -17.28 3.98 -12.99
N TRP A 335 -17.19 2.89 -12.23
CA TRP A 335 -17.46 1.53 -12.70
C TRP A 335 -18.71 0.99 -12.01
N ALA A 336 -19.71 0.67 -12.78
CA ALA A 336 -20.88 -0.07 -12.32
C ALA A 336 -20.59 -1.58 -12.37
N GLU A 337 -21.39 -2.37 -11.68
CA GLU A 337 -21.21 -3.83 -11.57
C GLU A 337 -21.21 -4.55 -12.93
N ASN A 338 -21.90 -4.00 -13.92
CA ASN A 338 -21.97 -4.53 -15.29
C ASN A 338 -20.87 -3.98 -16.23
N SER A 339 -19.89 -3.24 -15.73
CA SER A 339 -18.82 -2.62 -16.53
C SER A 339 -17.84 -3.63 -17.13
N GLY A 340 -17.80 -4.87 -16.63
CA GLY A 340 -16.82 -5.88 -17.00
C GLY A 340 -15.42 -5.66 -16.40
N LYS A 341 -15.23 -4.60 -15.59
CA LYS A 341 -13.94 -4.24 -14.99
C LYS A 341 -13.70 -4.88 -13.63
N PHE A 342 -14.76 -5.34 -12.98
CA PHE A 342 -14.73 -6.14 -11.77
C PHE A 342 -15.88 -7.15 -11.77
N THR A 343 -15.78 -8.12 -10.89
CA THR A 343 -16.85 -9.09 -10.64
C THR A 343 -17.26 -9.01 -9.18
N VAL A 344 -18.54 -9.26 -8.90
CA VAL A 344 -19.08 -9.39 -7.55
C VAL A 344 -19.63 -10.79 -7.38
N GLY A 345 -19.15 -11.50 -6.36
CA GLY A 345 -19.63 -12.81 -5.96
C GLY A 345 -20.23 -12.75 -4.55
N TYR A 346 -21.34 -13.44 -4.31
CA TYR A 346 -21.96 -13.52 -3.00
C TYR A 346 -22.01 -14.97 -2.52
N ASP A 347 -21.59 -15.19 -1.26
CA ASP A 347 -21.81 -16.44 -0.53
C ASP A 347 -22.82 -16.16 0.59
N ASP A 348 -24.06 -16.54 0.38
CA ASP A 348 -25.14 -16.32 1.35
C ASP A 348 -24.98 -17.15 2.63
N ALA A 349 -24.29 -18.30 2.56
CA ALA A 349 -24.06 -19.16 3.72
C ALA A 349 -22.98 -18.56 4.66
N ALA A 350 -21.91 -18.04 4.08
CA ALA A 350 -20.87 -17.34 4.83
C ALA A 350 -21.20 -15.86 5.09
N ASN A 351 -22.24 -15.34 4.44
CA ASN A 351 -22.61 -13.92 4.41
C ASN A 351 -21.43 -13.03 3.99
N THR A 352 -20.80 -13.41 2.88
CA THR A 352 -19.66 -12.69 2.31
C THR A 352 -19.96 -12.17 0.91
N MET A 353 -19.31 -11.06 0.57
CA MET A 353 -19.27 -10.48 -0.77
C MET A 353 -17.80 -10.40 -1.20
N THR A 354 -17.49 -10.92 -2.38
CA THR A 354 -16.15 -10.80 -2.99
C THR A 354 -16.22 -9.87 -4.19
N ILE A 355 -15.44 -8.80 -4.16
CA ILE A 355 -15.25 -7.85 -5.27
C ILE A 355 -13.84 -8.06 -5.82
N LYS A 356 -13.75 -8.56 -7.04
CA LYS A 356 -12.47 -8.89 -7.68
C LYS A 356 -12.30 -8.12 -8.99
N MET A 357 -11.17 -7.40 -9.12
CA MET A 357 -10.82 -6.73 -10.36
C MET A 357 -10.55 -7.76 -11.47
N THR A 358 -11.12 -7.54 -12.65
CA THR A 358 -10.83 -8.35 -13.85
C THR A 358 -9.52 -7.90 -14.48
N GLU A 359 -9.04 -8.64 -15.46
CA GLU A 359 -7.88 -8.23 -16.27
C GLU A 359 -8.12 -6.87 -16.94
N ALA A 360 -9.34 -6.61 -17.45
CA ALA A 360 -9.69 -5.33 -18.05
C ALA A 360 -9.64 -4.17 -17.03
N GLY A 361 -10.11 -4.41 -15.78
CA GLY A 361 -10.02 -3.44 -14.71
C GLY A 361 -8.58 -3.18 -14.27
N LEU A 362 -7.78 -4.24 -14.09
CA LEU A 362 -6.37 -4.12 -13.74
C LEU A 362 -5.57 -3.39 -14.82
N ASN A 363 -5.85 -3.65 -16.11
CA ASN A 363 -5.19 -2.94 -17.20
C ASN A 363 -5.51 -1.45 -17.18
N GLU A 364 -6.75 -1.04 -16.91
CA GLU A 364 -7.10 0.36 -16.76
C GLU A 364 -6.42 1.01 -15.55
N ILE A 365 -6.42 0.35 -14.39
CA ILE A 365 -5.71 0.83 -13.19
C ILE A 365 -4.22 1.02 -13.47
N ASN A 366 -3.59 0.09 -14.17
CA ASN A 366 -2.15 0.09 -14.41
C ASN A 366 -1.71 1.07 -15.51
N GLU A 367 -2.53 1.33 -16.52
CA GLU A 367 -2.07 1.91 -17.78
C GLU A 367 -2.92 3.05 -18.35
N ALA A 368 -3.99 3.50 -17.68
CA ALA A 368 -4.80 4.61 -18.19
C ALA A 368 -3.94 5.87 -18.43
N THR A 369 -3.89 6.32 -19.68
CA THR A 369 -3.02 7.45 -20.08
C THR A 369 -3.62 8.81 -19.75
N THR A 370 -4.92 8.87 -19.43
CA THR A 370 -5.66 10.12 -19.18
C THR A 370 -5.45 10.69 -17.79
N VAL A 371 -4.87 9.93 -16.85
CA VAL A 371 -4.76 10.30 -15.44
C VAL A 371 -3.44 10.97 -15.11
N HIS A 372 -2.33 10.45 -15.63
CA HIS A 372 -1.01 11.01 -15.43
C HIS A 372 -0.37 11.38 -16.77
N ILE A 373 0.06 12.64 -16.86
CA ILE A 373 0.75 13.20 -18.03
C ILE A 373 2.27 13.06 -17.84
N ASP A 374 2.74 12.80 -16.62
CA ASP A 374 4.15 12.68 -16.36
C ASP A 374 4.65 11.26 -16.72
N SER A 375 5.90 11.18 -17.16
CA SER A 375 6.53 9.94 -17.63
C SER A 375 6.84 8.92 -16.52
N VAL A 376 6.60 9.28 -15.26
CA VAL A 376 6.98 8.48 -14.09
C VAL A 376 5.82 7.69 -13.53
N LYS A 377 4.63 8.31 -13.38
CA LYS A 377 3.42 7.66 -12.85
C LYS A 377 2.51 7.20 -13.97
N ARG A 378 1.90 6.04 -13.79
CA ARG A 378 1.02 5.41 -14.79
C ARG A 378 -0.35 5.11 -14.19
N GLY A 379 -1.33 5.05 -15.07
CA GLY A 379 -2.68 4.63 -14.72
C GLY A 379 -3.28 5.43 -13.56
N TYR A 380 -3.89 4.72 -12.64
CA TYR A 380 -4.49 5.29 -11.43
C TYR A 380 -3.53 5.28 -10.21
N SER A 381 -2.22 5.40 -10.47
CA SER A 381 -1.20 5.50 -9.42
C SER A 381 -1.56 6.56 -8.37
N ASP A 382 -1.51 6.21 -7.09
CA ASP A 382 -1.81 7.07 -5.93
C ASP A 382 -3.22 7.70 -5.93
N CYS A 383 -4.13 7.20 -6.77
CA CYS A 383 -5.51 7.65 -6.79
C CYS A 383 -6.30 7.02 -5.66
N THR A 384 -7.34 7.69 -5.23
CA THR A 384 -8.29 7.16 -4.25
C THR A 384 -9.39 6.37 -4.96
N MET A 385 -9.63 5.16 -4.49
CA MET A 385 -10.74 4.32 -4.92
C MET A 385 -11.80 4.27 -3.82
N ARG A 386 -13.04 4.52 -4.19
CA ARG A 386 -14.21 4.42 -3.33
C ARG A 386 -15.14 3.34 -3.84
N ILE A 387 -15.51 2.40 -2.96
CA ILE A 387 -16.52 1.39 -3.22
C ILE A 387 -17.72 1.69 -2.35
N THR A 388 -18.91 1.69 -2.93
CA THR A 388 -20.18 1.88 -2.21
C THR A 388 -21.16 0.77 -2.53
N TYR A 389 -21.92 0.36 -1.53
CA TYR A 389 -23.00 -0.61 -1.62
C TYR A 389 -23.93 -0.48 -0.41
N ALA A 390 -25.11 -1.10 -0.47
CA ALA A 390 -26.09 -1.06 0.60
C ALA A 390 -26.42 -2.45 1.17
N ALA A 391 -26.89 -2.47 2.40
CA ALA A 391 -27.36 -3.67 3.07
C ALA A 391 -28.55 -3.36 3.97
N THR A 392 -29.30 -4.39 4.35
CA THR A 392 -30.51 -4.27 5.19
C THR A 392 -30.30 -5.01 6.52
N LEU A 393 -30.66 -4.36 7.63
CA LEU A 393 -30.73 -5.02 8.94
C LEU A 393 -31.87 -6.03 8.97
N THR A 394 -31.56 -7.24 9.43
CA THR A 394 -32.51 -8.35 9.52
C THR A 394 -32.95 -8.57 10.97
N ALA A 395 -33.95 -9.42 11.16
CA ALA A 395 -34.42 -9.82 12.50
C ALA A 395 -33.37 -10.59 13.32
N ASP A 396 -32.30 -11.07 12.66
CA ASP A 396 -31.17 -11.76 13.31
C ASP A 396 -30.15 -10.77 13.89
N ALA A 397 -30.35 -9.47 13.72
CA ALA A 397 -29.48 -8.44 14.27
C ALA A 397 -29.43 -8.51 15.81
N LYS A 398 -28.22 -8.45 16.34
CA LYS A 398 -28.02 -8.44 17.79
C LYS A 398 -28.36 -7.07 18.36
N LEU A 399 -29.13 -7.09 19.46
CA LEU A 399 -29.60 -5.89 20.14
C LEU A 399 -28.61 -5.40 21.21
N GLY A 400 -28.64 -4.12 21.49
CA GLY A 400 -27.90 -3.46 22.58
C GLY A 400 -26.44 -3.26 22.22
N ASP A 401 -25.59 -3.34 23.22
CA ASP A 401 -24.12 -3.10 23.07
C ASP A 401 -23.41 -4.20 22.28
N THR A 402 -24.07 -5.31 21.98
CA THR A 402 -23.57 -6.32 21.07
C THR A 402 -23.79 -5.82 19.64
N ASN A 403 -22.72 -5.41 19.00
CA ASN A 403 -22.77 -4.84 17.65
C ASN A 403 -22.96 -5.89 16.55
N ASN A 404 -23.29 -5.39 15.37
CA ASN A 404 -23.35 -6.17 14.13
C ASN A 404 -22.20 -5.73 13.23
N PRO A 405 -21.02 -6.41 13.28
CA PRO A 405 -19.84 -6.04 12.53
C PRO A 405 -19.97 -6.36 11.05
N ASN A 406 -19.25 -5.56 10.25
CA ASN A 406 -18.92 -5.83 8.87
C ASN A 406 -17.43 -5.55 8.63
N GLU A 407 -16.65 -6.60 8.36
CA GLU A 407 -15.21 -6.54 8.11
C GLU A 407 -14.93 -6.64 6.60
N VAL A 408 -13.99 -5.85 6.12
CA VAL A 408 -13.43 -5.98 4.77
C VAL A 408 -11.95 -6.37 4.85
N VAL A 409 -11.56 -7.30 3.99
CA VAL A 409 -10.16 -7.69 3.76
C VAL A 409 -9.82 -7.36 2.31
N LEU A 410 -8.85 -6.47 2.11
CA LEU A 410 -8.23 -6.23 0.82
C LEU A 410 -7.03 -7.14 0.66
N THR A 411 -6.99 -7.92 -0.41
CA THR A 411 -5.83 -8.72 -0.83
C THR A 411 -5.37 -8.24 -2.19
N TRP A 412 -4.09 -7.96 -2.34
CA TRP A 412 -3.55 -7.46 -3.59
C TRP A 412 -2.14 -8.00 -3.87
N LYS A 413 -1.75 -7.96 -5.12
CA LYS A 413 -0.47 -8.45 -5.59
C LYS A 413 0.02 -7.62 -6.76
N ARG A 414 1.33 -7.33 -6.79
CA ARG A 414 1.99 -6.69 -7.92
C ARG A 414 2.48 -7.72 -8.95
N THR A 415 2.72 -7.26 -10.17
CA THR A 415 3.23 -8.11 -11.26
C THR A 415 4.64 -8.64 -11.02
N ASN A 416 5.44 -7.95 -10.20
CA ASN A 416 6.83 -8.30 -9.90
C ASN A 416 7.00 -9.12 -8.61
N THR A 417 5.92 -9.53 -7.95
CA THR A 417 5.97 -10.33 -6.71
C THR A 417 5.25 -11.66 -6.87
N THR A 418 5.60 -12.63 -6.04
CA THR A 418 4.95 -13.94 -5.96
C THR A 418 4.02 -14.07 -4.76
N TYR A 419 4.03 -13.11 -3.85
CA TYR A 419 3.22 -13.09 -2.62
C TYR A 419 2.12 -12.03 -2.69
N PHE A 420 1.12 -12.22 -1.85
CA PHE A 420 0.02 -11.30 -1.65
C PHE A 420 0.26 -10.45 -0.40
N ASP A 421 -0.22 -9.22 -0.44
CA ASP A 421 -0.32 -8.36 0.73
C ASP A 421 -1.78 -8.17 1.13
N THR A 422 -2.05 -7.96 2.42
CA THR A 422 -3.41 -7.87 2.96
C THR A 422 -3.57 -6.72 3.92
N LEU A 423 -4.71 -6.03 3.81
CA LEU A 423 -5.17 -5.02 4.76
C LEU A 423 -6.59 -5.36 5.19
N LYS A 424 -6.98 -4.95 6.39
CA LYS A 424 -8.34 -5.13 6.87
C LYS A 424 -8.81 -3.95 7.69
N ASP A 425 -10.12 -3.72 7.63
CA ASP A 425 -10.82 -2.75 8.46
C ASP A 425 -12.26 -3.20 8.71
N CYS A 426 -12.91 -2.67 9.75
CA CYS A 426 -14.28 -3.01 10.06
C CYS A 426 -15.07 -1.83 10.61
N CYS A 427 -16.39 -1.89 10.42
CA CYS A 427 -17.35 -0.96 11.02
C CYS A 427 -18.52 -1.72 11.66
N HIS A 428 -19.31 -1.04 12.46
CA HIS A 428 -20.31 -1.67 13.33
C HIS A 428 -21.65 -0.98 13.22
N VAL A 429 -22.74 -1.79 13.16
CA VAL A 429 -24.11 -1.30 13.26
C VAL A 429 -24.70 -1.73 14.58
N TYR A 430 -25.28 -0.78 15.29
CA TYR A 430 -25.97 -1.00 16.55
C TYR A 430 -27.48 -0.88 16.34
N THR A 431 -28.24 -1.75 17.00
CA THR A 431 -29.68 -1.68 17.04
C THR A 431 -30.16 -1.95 18.47
N TYR A 432 -31.19 -1.27 18.86
CA TYR A 432 -31.66 -1.32 20.24
C TYR A 432 -33.14 -1.76 20.31
N GLY A 433 -33.48 -2.49 21.35
CA GLY A 433 -34.85 -2.86 21.70
C GLY A 433 -35.26 -2.18 23.00
N ILE A 434 -36.54 -2.01 23.19
CA ILE A 434 -37.11 -1.52 24.44
C ILE A 434 -38.06 -2.58 24.96
N ASP A 435 -37.85 -3.06 26.19
CA ASP A 435 -38.78 -3.89 26.92
C ASP A 435 -39.56 -3.00 27.91
N LEU A 436 -40.86 -2.95 27.77
CA LEU A 436 -41.74 -2.17 28.64
C LEU A 436 -42.64 -3.11 29.47
N THR A 437 -42.52 -3.03 30.77
CA THR A 437 -43.39 -3.77 31.70
C THR A 437 -44.41 -2.82 32.36
N LYS A 438 -45.69 -3.09 32.17
CA LYS A 438 -46.78 -2.38 32.84
C LYS A 438 -47.23 -3.13 34.07
N LEU A 439 -47.24 -2.44 35.20
CA LEU A 439 -47.76 -2.95 36.47
C LEU A 439 -48.93 -2.09 36.91
N PHE A 440 -49.95 -2.72 37.51
CA PHE A 440 -51.02 -2.03 38.24
C PHE A 440 -50.76 -2.18 39.73
N SER A 441 -50.73 -1.10 40.47
CA SER A 441 -50.39 -1.07 41.90
C SER A 441 -51.41 -1.84 42.78
N ASP A 442 -52.67 -1.99 42.34
CA ASP A 442 -53.71 -2.71 43.01
C ASP A 442 -53.92 -4.15 42.49
N GLY A 443 -53.12 -4.56 41.48
CA GLY A 443 -53.21 -5.86 40.83
C GLY A 443 -54.53 -6.11 40.06
N LYS A 444 -55.37 -5.10 39.87
CA LYS A 444 -56.75 -5.25 39.32
C LYS A 444 -56.95 -4.54 37.99
N GLY A 445 -55.97 -3.88 37.46
CA GLY A 445 -56.07 -3.15 36.21
C GLY A 445 -56.31 -4.03 34.99
N ASP A 446 -57.02 -3.47 34.01
CA ASP A 446 -57.32 -4.13 32.74
C ASP A 446 -56.26 -3.73 31.68
N PHE A 447 -55.37 -4.64 31.36
CA PHE A 447 -54.32 -4.39 30.37
C PHE A 447 -54.86 -4.13 28.96
N SER A 448 -56.08 -4.60 28.65
CA SER A 448 -56.71 -4.37 27.34
C SER A 448 -57.07 -2.90 27.08
N LYS A 449 -57.13 -2.09 28.15
CA LYS A 449 -57.40 -0.64 28.10
C LYS A 449 -56.16 0.22 28.17
N VAL A 450 -54.97 -0.37 28.12
CA VAL A 450 -53.71 0.40 28.20
C VAL A 450 -53.07 0.45 26.81
N GLU A 451 -52.88 1.66 26.32
CA GLU A 451 -52.14 1.93 25.08
C GLU A 451 -50.86 2.65 25.39
N PHE A 452 -49.82 2.33 24.66
CA PHE A 452 -48.52 3.01 24.71
C PHE A 452 -48.15 3.53 23.35
N LEU A 453 -47.68 4.77 23.29
CA LEU A 453 -47.03 5.36 22.12
C LEU A 453 -45.56 5.59 22.45
N ILE A 454 -44.68 5.02 21.66
CA ILE A 454 -43.24 5.27 21.75
C ILE A 454 -42.83 6.11 20.57
N GLN A 455 -42.33 7.32 20.82
CA GLN A 455 -41.84 8.20 19.79
C GLN A 455 -40.31 8.15 19.75
N ASN A 456 -39.76 7.82 18.59
CA ASN A 456 -38.38 8.10 18.30
C ASN A 456 -38.25 9.61 18.00
N LYS A 457 -37.73 10.38 18.95
CA LYS A 457 -37.61 11.85 18.79
C LYS A 457 -36.49 12.24 17.84
N THR A 458 -35.50 11.40 17.62
CA THR A 458 -34.38 11.69 16.72
C THR A 458 -34.87 11.73 15.27
N ASP A 459 -35.66 10.77 14.86
CA ASP A 459 -36.14 10.59 13.49
C ASP A 459 -37.61 10.96 13.31
N ASN A 460 -38.27 11.39 14.42
CA ASN A 460 -39.63 11.92 14.47
C ASN A 460 -40.71 10.96 13.92
N TYR A 461 -40.66 9.72 14.34
CA TYR A 461 -41.70 8.73 14.02
C TYR A 461 -42.15 7.95 15.27
N PHE A 462 -43.35 7.34 15.21
CA PHE A 462 -43.84 6.44 16.24
C PHE A 462 -43.45 5.01 15.93
N VAL A 463 -42.88 4.33 16.94
CA VAL A 463 -42.50 2.92 16.84
C VAL A 463 -43.76 2.08 16.87
N LYS A 464 -43.99 1.23 15.87
CA LYS A 464 -45.08 0.27 15.88
C LYS A 464 -44.73 -0.84 16.86
N ALA A 465 -45.58 -1.03 17.86
CA ALA A 465 -45.50 -2.14 18.80
C ALA A 465 -46.46 -3.25 18.39
N GLU A 466 -45.98 -4.48 18.41
CA GLU A 466 -46.81 -5.67 18.31
C GLU A 466 -46.84 -6.38 19.67
N LEU A 467 -48.03 -6.78 20.11
CA LEU A 467 -48.18 -7.56 21.33
C LEU A 467 -47.48 -8.91 21.11
N ASN A 468 -46.43 -9.19 21.88
CA ASN A 468 -45.88 -10.54 21.90
C ASN A 468 -46.81 -11.45 22.69
N LYS A 469 -47.57 -12.28 21.98
CA LYS A 469 -48.54 -13.22 22.58
C LYS A 469 -47.87 -14.31 23.43
N ASP A 470 -46.59 -14.54 23.22
CA ASP A 470 -45.77 -15.54 23.91
C ASP A 470 -45.00 -14.96 25.12
N ALA A 471 -45.12 -13.65 25.38
CA ALA A 471 -44.56 -13.05 26.59
C ALA A 471 -45.27 -13.64 27.83
N GLY A 472 -44.57 -14.51 28.52
CA GLY A 472 -45.01 -15.10 29.78
C GLY A 472 -45.27 -14.04 30.85
N TYR A 473 -45.86 -14.46 31.97
CA TYR A 473 -46.01 -13.60 33.13
C TYR A 473 -44.64 -13.12 33.63
N VAL A 474 -44.57 -11.86 34.07
CA VAL A 474 -43.41 -11.37 34.80
C VAL A 474 -43.29 -12.20 36.07
N THR A 475 -42.14 -12.76 36.33
CA THR A 475 -41.84 -13.49 37.57
C THR A 475 -41.06 -12.58 38.52
N ASP A 476 -41.29 -12.78 39.83
CA ASP A 476 -40.47 -12.16 40.86
C ASP A 476 -39.05 -12.80 40.90
N SER A 477 -38.19 -12.31 41.80
CA SER A 477 -36.84 -12.84 41.98
C SER A 477 -36.76 -14.31 42.42
N TYR A 478 -37.89 -14.91 42.79
CA TYR A 478 -38.03 -16.31 43.18
C TYR A 478 -38.70 -17.15 42.08
N GLY A 479 -39.01 -16.56 40.93
CA GLY A 479 -39.66 -17.26 39.80
C GLY A 479 -41.21 -17.40 39.91
N ASN A 480 -41.87 -16.72 40.86
CA ASN A 480 -43.31 -16.76 41.00
C ASN A 480 -43.98 -15.75 40.05
N PRO A 481 -45.12 -16.08 39.41
CA PRO A 481 -45.83 -15.14 38.57
C PRO A 481 -46.30 -13.91 39.35
N VAL A 482 -45.89 -12.72 38.87
CA VAL A 482 -46.45 -11.46 39.39
C VAL A 482 -47.75 -11.19 38.69
N TYR A 483 -48.88 -11.43 39.40
CA TYR A 483 -50.21 -11.21 38.87
C TYR A 483 -50.44 -9.73 38.55
N GLY A 484 -50.98 -9.44 37.37
CA GLY A 484 -51.25 -8.10 36.90
C GLY A 484 -50.11 -7.41 36.18
N ALA A 485 -49.04 -8.13 35.85
CA ALA A 485 -47.94 -7.61 35.01
C ALA A 485 -47.90 -8.31 33.65
N ARG A 486 -47.71 -7.55 32.60
CA ARG A 486 -47.39 -8.04 31.23
C ARG A 486 -46.20 -7.29 30.67
N THR A 487 -45.32 -8.04 30.06
CA THR A 487 -44.17 -7.47 29.32
C THR A 487 -44.58 -7.31 27.87
N LEU A 488 -44.43 -6.09 27.35
CA LEU A 488 -44.56 -5.78 25.95
C LEU A 488 -43.15 -5.64 25.37
N ARG A 489 -42.84 -6.44 24.37
CA ARG A 489 -41.59 -6.25 23.58
C ARG A 489 -41.93 -5.41 22.37
N PHE A 490 -41.20 -4.32 22.23
CA PHE A 490 -41.23 -3.46 21.07
C PHE A 490 -40.01 -3.82 20.21
N GLY A 491 -40.22 -4.55 19.11
CA GLY A 491 -39.20 -4.69 18.08
C GLY A 491 -39.21 -3.44 17.23
N CYS A 492 -38.01 -2.89 16.93
CA CYS A 492 -37.91 -1.86 15.92
C CYS A 492 -38.29 -2.48 14.56
N GLY A 493 -39.46 -2.20 14.08
CA GLY A 493 -39.93 -2.52 12.71
C GLY A 493 -39.65 -1.36 11.78
N ALA A 494 -39.58 -1.63 10.48
CA ALA A 494 -39.38 -0.61 9.46
C ALA A 494 -40.27 0.61 9.67
N PRO A 495 -39.78 1.83 9.45
CA PRO A 495 -40.51 3.07 9.62
C PRO A 495 -41.79 3.03 8.80
N ARG A 496 -42.93 3.26 9.42
CA ARG A 496 -44.19 3.48 8.72
C ARG A 496 -44.57 4.95 8.85
N SER A 497 -45.11 5.48 7.75
CA SER A 497 -45.64 6.83 7.65
C SER A 497 -46.35 7.28 8.94
N ALA A 498 -46.04 8.49 9.37
CA ALA A 498 -46.70 9.13 10.50
C ALA A 498 -48.20 8.88 10.40
N GLN A 499 -48.76 8.11 11.33
CA GLN A 499 -50.22 8.10 11.52
C GLN A 499 -50.53 9.46 12.15
N THR A 500 -51.16 10.34 11.40
CA THR A 500 -51.82 11.51 11.96
C THR A 500 -52.82 10.99 12.96
N VAL A 501 -52.60 11.28 14.23
CA VAL A 501 -53.61 11.14 15.27
C VAL A 501 -54.72 12.08 14.85
N GLY A 502 -55.86 11.55 14.39
CA GLY A 502 -57.07 12.34 14.18
C GLY A 502 -57.51 12.88 15.52
N ASP A 503 -57.71 14.20 15.60
CA ASP A 503 -58.37 14.85 16.71
C ASP A 503 -59.72 14.22 16.90
N GLY A 504 -59.88 13.52 18.06
CA GLY A 504 -61.14 12.97 18.55
C GLY A 504 -61.21 13.16 20.04
#